data_9eace7801e2c5dcd30e2517241edf11c
#
_entry.id   9eace7801e2c5dcd30e2517241edf11c
#
_cell.length_a   1.000
_cell.length_b   1.000
_cell.length_c   1.000
_cell.angle_alpha   90.00
_cell.angle_beta   90.00
_cell.angle_gamma   90.00
#
_symmetry.space_group_name_H-M   'P 1'
#
loop_
_entity.id
_entity.type
_entity.pdbx_description
1 polymer ?
#
loop_
_entity_poly.entity_id
_entity_poly.type
_entity_poly.pdbx_seq_one_letter_code
_entity_poly.pdbx_strand_id
1 'polypeptide(L)' 'MAMLDSGITKLYYTISEVANLVEEEAHVLRYWESEFDTLRPRKNRAGKRVYTKDNIDTVFRIRHLLRDEKFTIDGAR' A
#
# COMPACT_ATOMS: atom_id res chain seq x y z
N MET A 1 22.01 -1.17 -3.82
CA MET A 1 21.57 -0.92 -4.06
C MET A 1 20.58 -0.92 -4.03
N ALA A 2 20.74 -0.58 -4.04
CA ALA A 2 19.70 -0.38 -3.90
C ALA A 2 18.63 -1.20 -4.50
N MET A 3 18.48 -2.29 -3.97
CA MET A 3 17.42 -3.20 -4.37
C MET A 3 16.07 -2.54 -4.30
N LEU A 4 15.85 -1.80 -3.21
CA LEU A 4 14.60 -1.13 -3.02
C LEU A 4 14.37 -0.11 -4.12
N ASP A 5 15.42 0.61 -4.48
CA ASP A 5 15.30 1.61 -5.51
C ASP A 5 14.96 1.00 -6.86
N SER A 6 15.55 -0.15 -7.17
CA SER A 6 15.23 -0.78 -8.45
C SER A 6 13.81 -1.32 -8.46
N GLY A 7 13.22 -1.60 -7.30
CA GLY A 7 11.86 -2.06 -7.24
C GLY A 7 10.85 -0.92 -7.23
N ILE A 8 11.27 0.30 -6.86
CA ILE A 8 10.36 1.44 -6.74
C ILE A 8 10.96 2.61 -7.47
N THR A 9 10.81 2.60 -8.79
CA THR A 9 11.38 3.64 -9.64
C THR A 9 10.33 4.55 -10.28
N LYS A 10 9.07 4.17 -10.25
CA LYS A 10 7.99 4.94 -10.84
C LYS A 10 7.43 5.92 -9.82
N LEU A 11 6.82 6.99 -10.32
CA LEU A 11 6.14 7.94 -9.44
C LEU A 11 4.79 7.40 -8.97
N TYR A 12 4.13 6.63 -9.81
CA TYR A 12 2.79 6.13 -9.52
C TYR A 12 2.67 4.66 -9.87
N TYR A 13 1.93 3.93 -9.05
CA TYR A 13 1.72 2.50 -9.21
C TYR A 13 0.23 2.20 -9.18
N THR A 14 -0.19 1.20 -9.96
CA THR A 14 -1.56 0.70 -9.87
C THR A 14 -1.70 -0.16 -8.62
N ILE A 15 -2.96 -0.42 -8.22
CA ILE A 15 -3.19 -1.29 -7.06
C ILE A 15 -2.64 -2.69 -7.33
N SER A 16 -2.72 -3.17 -8.56
CA SER A 16 -2.19 -4.50 -8.91
C SER A 16 -0.68 -4.55 -8.73
N GLU A 17 0.01 -3.48 -9.14
CA GLU A 17 1.46 -3.41 -8.97
C GLU A 17 1.84 -3.39 -7.50
N VAL A 18 1.11 -2.62 -6.69
CA VAL A 18 1.38 -2.55 -5.25
C VAL A 18 1.10 -3.89 -4.59
N ALA A 19 0.00 -4.55 -4.98
CA ALA A 19 -0.34 -5.86 -4.44
C ALA A 19 0.81 -6.85 -4.67
N ASN A 20 1.39 -6.83 -5.87
CA ASN A 20 2.54 -7.69 -6.16
C ASN A 20 3.75 -7.32 -5.32
N LEU A 21 4.03 -6.03 -5.17
CA LEU A 21 5.18 -5.57 -4.40
C LEU A 21 5.10 -5.98 -2.93
N VAL A 22 3.91 -5.87 -2.35
CA VAL A 22 3.74 -6.12 -0.91
C VAL A 22 3.24 -7.53 -0.61
N GLU A 23 3.02 -8.32 -1.66
CA GLU A 23 2.56 -9.72 -1.52
C GLU A 23 1.23 -9.81 -0.78
N GLU A 24 0.27 -8.98 -1.21
CA GLU A 24 -1.09 -9.01 -0.70
C GLU A 24 -2.05 -8.97 -1.87
N GLU A 25 -3.29 -9.38 -1.62
CA GLU A 25 -4.31 -9.32 -2.65
C GLU A 25 -4.84 -7.89 -2.80
N ALA A 26 -5.25 -7.54 -4.00
CA ALA A 26 -5.73 -6.18 -4.25
C ALA A 26 -6.95 -5.84 -3.37
N HIS A 27 -7.85 -6.80 -3.15
CA HIS A 27 -9.03 -6.52 -2.33
C HIS A 27 -8.66 -6.25 -0.88
N VAL A 28 -7.55 -6.81 -0.40
CA VAL A 28 -7.06 -6.54 0.94
C VAL A 28 -6.59 -5.09 1.03
N LEU A 29 -5.88 -4.63 0.01
CA LEU A 29 -5.41 -3.24 -0.01
C LEU A 29 -6.58 -2.26 -0.03
N ARG A 30 -7.65 -2.57 -0.78
CA ARG A 30 -8.84 -1.72 -0.79
C ARG A 30 -9.49 -1.67 0.58
N TYR A 31 -9.53 -2.80 1.26
CA TYR A 31 -10.09 -2.85 2.61
C TYR A 31 -9.25 -1.99 3.56
N TRP A 32 -7.93 -2.13 3.51
CA TRP A 32 -7.06 -1.32 4.37
C TRP A 32 -7.22 0.16 4.08
N GLU A 33 -7.39 0.52 2.81
CA GLU A 33 -7.62 1.91 2.44
C GLU A 33 -8.85 2.48 3.13
N SER A 34 -9.89 1.68 3.28
CA SER A 34 -11.09 2.12 3.95
C SER A 34 -10.95 2.21 5.47
N GLU A 35 -10.00 1.46 6.03
CA GLU A 35 -9.83 1.37 7.48
C GLU A 35 -8.73 2.28 8.03
N PHE A 36 -7.78 2.69 7.20
CA PHE A 36 -6.63 3.49 7.64
C PHE A 36 -6.63 4.83 6.92
N ASP A 37 -6.84 5.90 7.68
CA ASP A 37 -6.86 7.25 7.12
C ASP A 37 -5.51 7.65 6.54
N THR A 38 -4.43 7.05 7.02
CA THR A 38 -3.09 7.36 6.53
C THR A 38 -2.83 6.78 5.14
N LEU A 39 -3.64 5.84 4.70
CA LEU A 39 -3.48 5.23 3.40
C LEU A 39 -4.46 5.88 2.42
N ARG A 40 -4.00 6.93 1.74
CA ARG A 40 -4.85 7.72 0.83
C ARG A 40 -4.25 7.76 -0.56
N PRO A 41 -4.51 6.75 -1.39
CA PRO A 41 -4.02 6.80 -2.76
C PRO A 41 -4.72 7.91 -3.54
N ARG A 42 -4.04 8.41 -4.55
CA ARG A 42 -4.62 9.43 -5.43
C ARG A 42 -5.40 8.76 -6.55
N LYS A 43 -6.16 9.57 -7.27
CA LYS A 43 -6.82 9.11 -8.49
C LYS A 43 -6.24 9.86 -9.67
N ASN A 44 -6.04 9.15 -10.77
CA ASN A 44 -5.57 9.79 -11.99
C ASN A 44 -6.75 10.41 -12.74
N ARG A 45 -6.49 10.95 -13.92
CA ARG A 45 -7.53 11.61 -14.70
C ARG A 45 -8.68 10.68 -15.08
N ALA A 46 -8.38 9.41 -15.24
CA ALA A 46 -9.40 8.42 -15.56
C ALA A 46 -10.18 7.95 -14.33
N GLY A 47 -9.90 8.51 -13.15
CA GLY A 47 -10.57 8.13 -11.93
C GLY A 47 -10.03 6.85 -11.32
N LYS A 48 -8.91 6.36 -11.81
CA LYS A 48 -8.32 5.13 -11.30
C LYS A 48 -7.36 5.43 -10.17
N ARG A 49 -7.36 4.54 -9.19
CA ARG A 49 -6.51 4.64 -8.02
C ARG A 49 -5.05 4.49 -8.40
N VAL A 50 -4.21 5.40 -7.92
CA VAL A 50 -2.76 5.31 -8.12
C VAL A 50 -2.08 5.51 -6.77
N TYR A 51 -1.00 4.77 -6.57
CA TYR A 51 -0.25 4.78 -5.31
C TYR A 51 1.10 5.44 -5.53
N THR A 52 1.49 6.31 -4.61
CA THR A 52 2.82 6.90 -4.60
C THR A 52 3.74 6.02 -3.76
N LYS A 53 5.04 6.34 -3.77
CA LYS A 53 5.99 5.65 -2.92
C LYS A 53 5.60 5.75 -1.45
N ASP A 54 5.12 6.92 -1.01
CA ASP A 54 4.70 7.11 0.37
C ASP A 54 3.52 6.18 0.70
N ASN A 55 2.59 6.03 -0.23
CA ASN A 55 1.49 5.09 -0.03
C ASN A 55 2.00 3.66 0.11
N ILE A 56 2.97 3.29 -0.71
CA ILE A 56 3.54 1.95 -0.64
C ILE A 56 4.22 1.73 0.70
N ASP A 57 4.97 2.71 1.18
CA ASP A 57 5.60 2.62 2.50
C ASP A 57 4.56 2.43 3.60
N THR A 58 3.44 3.14 3.49
CA THR A 58 2.34 3.00 4.44
C THR A 58 1.74 1.59 4.39
N VAL A 59 1.56 1.05 3.18
CA VAL A 59 1.04 -0.31 3.03
C VAL A 59 1.98 -1.32 3.68
N PHE A 60 3.29 -1.18 3.46
CA PHE A 60 4.26 -2.08 4.09
C PHE A 60 4.17 -2.00 5.61
N ARG A 61 4.00 -0.80 6.15
CA ARG A 61 3.89 -0.62 7.60
C ARG A 61 2.63 -1.28 8.14
N ILE A 62 1.50 -1.09 7.46
CA ILE A 62 0.25 -1.71 7.87
C ILE A 62 0.39 -3.24 7.82
N ARG A 63 0.96 -3.75 6.73
CA ARG A 63 1.17 -5.18 6.59
C ARG A 63 2.01 -5.73 7.73
N HIS A 64 3.09 -5.03 8.06
CA HIS A 64 3.96 -5.45 9.16
C HIS A 64 3.19 -5.51 10.48
N LEU A 65 2.40 -4.49 10.79
CA LEU A 65 1.65 -4.46 12.03
C LEU A 65 0.62 -5.58 12.11
N LEU A 66 -0.09 -5.83 11.02
CA LEU A 66 -1.17 -6.82 11.03
C LEU A 66 -0.67 -8.24 10.89
N ARG A 67 0.34 -8.47 10.05
CA ARG A 67 0.81 -9.83 9.76
C ARG A 67 1.91 -10.28 10.72
N ASP A 68 2.86 -9.41 10.97
CA ASP A 68 4.05 -9.78 11.76
C ASP A 68 3.84 -9.50 13.24
N GLU A 69 3.27 -8.34 13.57
CA GLU A 69 3.04 -7.95 14.96
C GLU A 69 1.68 -8.38 15.48
N LYS A 70 0.81 -8.89 14.60
CA LYS A 70 -0.50 -9.42 14.97
C LYS A 70 -1.43 -8.38 15.61
N PHE A 71 -1.24 -7.12 15.30
CA PHE A 71 -2.17 -6.09 15.76
C PHE A 71 -3.54 -6.28 15.10
N THR A 72 -4.58 -5.89 15.79
CA THR A 72 -5.90 -5.79 15.17
C THR A 72 -5.96 -4.50 14.35
N ILE A 73 -6.99 -4.38 13.50
CA ILE A 73 -7.19 -3.16 12.73
C ILE A 73 -7.28 -1.96 13.68
N ASP A 74 -8.08 -2.07 14.73
CA ASP A 74 -8.22 -0.98 15.69
C ASP A 74 -6.90 -0.65 16.38
N GLY A 75 -6.14 -1.66 16.75
CA GLY A 75 -4.87 -1.44 17.42
C GLY A 75 -3.80 -0.85 16.50
N ALA A 76 -3.92 -1.07 15.19
CA ALA A 76 -2.94 -0.59 14.22
C ALA A 76 -3.23 0.83 13.72
N ARG A 77 -4.44 1.34 13.93
CA ARG A 77 -4.78 2.70 13.48
C ARG A 77 -3.98 3.78 14.15
#